data_9b05fa4806db945d0974fd2bb578a2c8
#
_entry.id   9b05fa4806db945d0974fd2bb578a2c8
#
_cell.length_a   1.000
_cell.length_b   1.000
_cell.length_c   1.000
_cell.angle_alpha   90.00
_cell.angle_beta   90.00
_cell.angle_gamma   90.00
#
_symmetry.space_group_name_H-M   'P 1'
#
loop_
_entity.id
_entity.type
_entity.pdbx_description
1 polymer ?
#
loop_
_entity_poly.entity_id
_entity_poly.type
_entity_poly.pdbx_seq_one_letter_code
_entity_poly.pdbx_strand_id
1 'polypeptide(L)'
;MPDLTDHARQNREFWDRQSDEYHERNARFIERGLAWGLWQLPESELGVLGDVAGKDVLELGCGAAEWSRALARLGARVTGLDNSAARLEHARRAVEEEGVAVTLVHASAESLPFPDGSFDVVMADWGAPTFADPLLFVPEVARALRPGGLFAFSGATPLAWLAWDEPTDGWTERLQRDYFGMHRWDDPEGSVEFNLPTGEWIRLFRANGLEVDDLIEVQPPEGATSTYRDGAATAWARRWPMEQIWKVRKR
;
A
#
# COMPACT_ATOMS: atom_id res chain seq x y z
N MET A 1 -10.57 -21.24 1.98
CA MET A 1 -10.10 -19.91 2.40
C MET A 1 -10.95 -19.49 3.59
N PRO A 2 -10.41 -18.78 4.60
CA PRO A 2 -11.26 -18.16 5.62
C PRO A 2 -12.30 -17.27 4.93
N ASP A 3 -13.47 -17.13 5.57
CA ASP A 3 -14.53 -16.27 5.03
C ASP A 3 -14.02 -14.82 4.98
N LEU A 4 -14.09 -14.20 3.81
CA LEU A 4 -13.76 -12.80 3.65
C LEU A 4 -14.77 -11.92 4.37
N THR A 5 -14.31 -10.82 4.93
CA THR A 5 -15.18 -9.71 5.34
C THR A 5 -15.99 -9.18 4.16
N ASP A 6 -17.11 -8.52 4.42
CA ASP A 6 -17.96 -8.00 3.32
C ASP A 6 -17.21 -6.97 2.48
N HIS A 7 -16.46 -6.05 3.12
CA HIS A 7 -15.64 -5.05 2.41
C HIS A 7 -14.49 -5.70 1.63
N ALA A 8 -13.82 -6.74 2.16
CA ALA A 8 -12.77 -7.43 1.45
C ALA A 8 -13.30 -8.17 0.20
N ARG A 9 -14.55 -8.68 0.25
CA ARG A 9 -15.24 -9.28 -0.89
C ARG A 9 -15.59 -8.20 -1.91
N GLN A 10 -16.15 -7.07 -1.46
CA GLN A 10 -16.49 -5.92 -2.31
C GLN A 10 -15.25 -5.38 -3.03
N ASN A 11 -14.14 -5.18 -2.31
CA ASN A 11 -12.87 -4.73 -2.89
C ASN A 11 -12.27 -5.74 -3.88
N ARG A 12 -12.40 -7.05 -3.61
CA ARG A 12 -12.01 -8.08 -4.58
C ARG A 12 -12.76 -7.93 -5.89
N GLU A 13 -14.09 -7.82 -5.83
CA GLU A 13 -14.93 -7.66 -7.02
C GLU A 13 -14.65 -6.35 -7.76
N PHE A 14 -14.40 -5.26 -7.02
CA PHE A 14 -14.00 -3.98 -7.60
C PHE A 14 -12.68 -4.11 -8.38
N TRP A 15 -11.63 -4.61 -7.75
CA TRP A 15 -10.31 -4.74 -8.37
C TRP A 15 -10.25 -5.79 -9.48
N ASP A 16 -11.06 -6.85 -9.41
CA ASP A 16 -11.19 -7.81 -10.52
C ASP A 16 -11.79 -7.14 -11.75
N ARG A 17 -12.77 -6.26 -11.58
CA ARG A 17 -13.38 -5.51 -12.71
C ARG A 17 -12.46 -4.43 -13.28
N GLN A 18 -11.71 -3.74 -12.43
CA GLN A 18 -10.87 -2.59 -12.82
C GLN A 18 -9.47 -3.00 -13.30
N SER A 19 -9.12 -4.28 -13.18
CA SER A 19 -7.74 -4.76 -13.32
C SER A 19 -7.09 -4.37 -14.64
N ASP A 20 -7.75 -4.62 -15.77
CA ASP A 20 -7.16 -4.40 -17.10
C ASP A 20 -7.02 -2.91 -17.40
N GLU A 21 -8.07 -2.11 -17.17
CA GLU A 21 -8.05 -0.65 -17.38
C GLU A 21 -6.99 0.02 -16.51
N TYR A 22 -6.91 -0.36 -15.23
CA TYR A 22 -5.91 0.15 -14.32
C TYR A 22 -4.49 -0.20 -14.80
N HIS A 23 -4.26 -1.43 -15.24
CA HIS A 23 -2.97 -1.88 -15.74
C HIS A 23 -2.53 -1.09 -16.97
N GLU A 24 -3.41 -0.93 -17.97
CA GLU A 24 -3.14 -0.16 -19.19
C GLU A 24 -2.82 1.31 -18.88
N ARG A 25 -3.64 1.96 -18.04
CA ARG A 25 -3.47 3.37 -17.65
C ARG A 25 -2.15 3.63 -16.95
N ASN A 26 -1.71 2.69 -16.11
CA ASN A 26 -0.54 2.85 -15.25
C ASN A 26 0.71 2.12 -15.76
N ALA A 27 0.70 1.52 -16.95
CA ALA A 27 1.79 0.72 -17.50
C ALA A 27 3.17 1.42 -17.41
N ARG A 28 3.23 2.73 -17.68
CA ARG A 28 4.47 3.51 -17.62
C ARG A 28 5.06 3.65 -16.22
N PHE A 29 4.22 3.58 -15.17
CA PHE A 29 4.66 3.63 -13.77
C PHE A 29 5.11 2.25 -13.29
N ILE A 30 4.44 1.21 -13.77
CA ILE A 30 4.73 -0.19 -13.50
C ILE A 30 6.18 -0.58 -13.89
N GLU A 31 6.76 0.10 -14.88
CA GLU A 31 8.11 -0.18 -15.38
C GLU A 31 9.24 0.52 -14.59
N ARG A 32 8.94 1.45 -13.69
CA ARG A 32 9.96 2.33 -13.06
C ARG A 32 10.78 1.69 -11.94
N GLY A 33 10.39 0.50 -11.47
CA GLY A 33 11.11 -0.19 -10.39
C GLY A 33 10.74 0.28 -8.99
N LEU A 34 11.71 0.26 -8.06
CA LEU A 34 11.48 0.56 -6.65
C LEU A 34 11.29 2.07 -6.42
N ALA A 35 10.05 2.51 -6.49
CA ALA A 35 9.67 3.90 -6.27
C ALA A 35 8.34 3.99 -5.52
N TRP A 36 8.30 4.82 -4.48
CA TRP A 36 7.16 4.98 -3.59
C TRP A 36 6.13 5.97 -4.13
N GLY A 37 4.90 5.57 -4.04
CA GLY A 37 3.73 6.41 -4.06
C GLY A 37 3.38 7.08 -5.39
N LEU A 38 2.56 8.11 -5.22
CA LEU A 38 1.90 8.81 -6.32
C LEU A 38 2.87 9.55 -7.25
N TRP A 39 4.02 9.97 -6.72
CA TRP A 39 5.04 10.71 -7.47
C TRP A 39 6.32 9.92 -7.71
N GLN A 40 6.29 8.62 -7.43
CA GLN A 40 7.38 7.69 -7.76
C GLN A 40 8.73 8.12 -7.18
N LEU A 41 8.77 8.37 -5.87
CA LEU A 41 10.01 8.71 -5.17
C LEU A 41 10.91 7.47 -5.06
N PRO A 42 12.15 7.52 -5.58
CA PRO A 42 13.02 6.35 -5.60
C PRO A 42 13.33 5.83 -4.19
N GLU A 43 13.23 4.51 -4.00
CA GLU A 43 13.65 3.85 -2.74
C GLU A 43 15.13 4.14 -2.45
N SER A 44 15.97 4.26 -3.48
CA SER A 44 17.41 4.60 -3.33
C SER A 44 17.65 5.97 -2.69
N GLU A 45 16.69 6.88 -2.76
CA GLU A 45 16.76 8.20 -2.11
C GLU A 45 16.14 8.18 -0.71
N LEU A 46 15.04 7.46 -0.55
CA LEU A 46 14.31 7.42 0.73
C LEU A 46 14.88 6.42 1.73
N GLY A 47 15.43 5.30 1.27
CA GLY A 47 16.03 4.28 2.11
C GLY A 47 15.06 3.66 3.14
N VAL A 48 13.79 3.52 2.77
CA VAL A 48 12.74 3.02 3.67
C VAL A 48 12.97 1.56 4.03
N LEU A 49 13.19 0.70 3.02
CA LEU A 49 13.38 -0.74 3.18
C LEU A 49 14.81 -1.11 3.55
N GLY A 50 15.78 -0.30 3.10
CA GLY A 50 17.20 -0.58 3.24
C GLY A 50 17.65 -1.81 2.45
N ASP A 51 18.71 -2.49 2.92
CA ASP A 51 19.20 -3.71 2.26
C ASP A 51 18.20 -4.87 2.44
N VAL A 52 17.74 -5.43 1.32
CA VAL A 52 16.78 -6.54 1.27
C VAL A 52 17.39 -7.86 0.80
N ALA A 53 18.68 -7.87 0.40
CA ALA A 53 19.32 -9.07 -0.09
C ALA A 53 19.27 -10.21 0.95
N GLY A 54 18.79 -11.38 0.50
CA GLY A 54 18.62 -12.56 1.35
C GLY A 54 17.51 -12.50 2.40
N LYS A 55 16.70 -11.42 2.44
CA LYS A 55 15.56 -11.32 3.34
C LYS A 55 14.31 -11.96 2.76
N ASP A 56 13.42 -12.41 3.65
CA ASP A 56 12.06 -12.84 3.31
C ASP A 56 11.15 -11.60 3.35
N VAL A 57 10.61 -11.23 2.18
CA VAL A 57 9.81 -10.02 1.99
C VAL A 57 8.39 -10.38 1.56
N LEU A 58 7.39 -9.79 2.21
CA LEU A 58 5.98 -9.87 1.82
C LEU A 58 5.52 -8.51 1.30
N GLU A 59 5.00 -8.46 0.08
CA GLU A 59 4.26 -7.32 -0.46
C GLU A 59 2.76 -7.54 -0.32
N LEU A 60 2.05 -6.60 0.32
CA LEU A 60 0.60 -6.65 0.55
C LEU A 60 -0.15 -5.78 -0.47
N GLY A 61 -1.04 -6.41 -1.23
CA GLY A 61 -1.71 -5.75 -2.35
C GLY A 61 -0.75 -5.54 -3.52
N CYS A 62 -0.06 -6.61 -3.92
CA CYS A 62 1.05 -6.53 -4.87
C CYS A 62 0.63 -6.17 -6.31
N GLY A 63 -0.66 -6.20 -6.64
CA GLY A 63 -1.14 -5.88 -7.96
C GLY A 63 -0.47 -6.70 -9.05
N ALA A 64 0.23 -6.05 -9.99
CA ALA A 64 1.04 -6.70 -11.03
C ALA A 64 2.49 -7.01 -10.57
N ALA A 65 2.75 -6.97 -9.27
CA ALA A 65 3.99 -7.36 -8.61
C ALA A 65 5.23 -6.52 -9.01
N GLU A 66 5.07 -5.23 -9.25
CA GLU A 66 6.16 -4.34 -9.65
C GLU A 66 7.28 -4.30 -8.60
N TRP A 67 6.92 -4.04 -7.35
CA TRP A 67 7.85 -4.07 -6.23
C TRP A 67 8.40 -5.46 -6.00
N SER A 68 7.55 -6.48 -5.99
CA SER A 68 7.98 -7.88 -5.81
C SER A 68 9.05 -8.28 -6.80
N ARG A 69 8.86 -7.99 -8.10
CA ARG A 69 9.83 -8.31 -9.17
C ARG A 69 11.14 -7.55 -8.98
N ALA A 70 11.06 -6.25 -8.66
CA ALA A 70 12.24 -5.43 -8.45
C ALA A 70 13.03 -5.87 -7.19
N LEU A 71 12.36 -6.20 -6.08
CA LEU A 71 12.99 -6.72 -4.87
C LEU A 71 13.64 -8.09 -5.08
N ALA A 72 13.01 -8.98 -5.89
CA ALA A 72 13.58 -10.27 -6.24
C ALA A 72 14.90 -10.11 -7.03
N ARG A 73 15.00 -9.11 -7.93
CA ARG A 73 16.25 -8.79 -8.63
C ARG A 73 17.36 -8.31 -7.70
N LEU A 74 17.01 -7.72 -6.55
CA LEU A 74 17.96 -7.34 -5.50
C LEU A 74 18.34 -8.51 -4.58
N GLY A 75 17.86 -9.72 -4.87
CA GLY A 75 18.20 -10.93 -4.12
C GLY A 75 17.32 -11.19 -2.89
N ALA A 76 16.18 -10.53 -2.74
CA ALA A 76 15.19 -10.88 -1.73
C ALA A 76 14.42 -12.15 -2.13
N ARG A 77 13.95 -12.92 -1.13
CA ARG A 77 12.94 -13.98 -1.31
C ARG A 77 11.58 -13.37 -1.14
N VAL A 78 10.87 -13.14 -2.26
CA VAL A 78 9.67 -12.31 -2.26
C VAL A 78 8.41 -13.13 -2.40
N THR A 79 7.43 -12.79 -1.56
CA THR A 79 6.04 -13.22 -1.70
C THR A 79 5.18 -11.98 -1.97
N GLY A 80 4.46 -11.99 -3.08
CA GLY A 80 3.43 -11.00 -3.40
C GLY A 80 2.05 -11.56 -3.07
N LEU A 81 1.26 -10.84 -2.28
CA LEU A 81 -0.11 -11.20 -1.91
C LEU A 81 -1.07 -10.16 -2.46
N ASP A 82 -2.14 -10.62 -3.10
CA ASP A 82 -3.23 -9.75 -3.54
C ASP A 82 -4.59 -10.42 -3.34
N ASN A 83 -5.60 -9.60 -3.07
CA ASN A 83 -6.98 -10.06 -2.90
C ASN A 83 -7.71 -10.24 -4.25
N SER A 84 -7.21 -9.67 -5.35
CA SER A 84 -7.76 -9.79 -6.71
C SER A 84 -7.05 -10.87 -7.51
N ALA A 85 -7.82 -11.81 -8.05
CA ALA A 85 -7.30 -12.85 -8.93
C ALA A 85 -6.88 -12.28 -10.30
N ALA A 86 -7.60 -11.28 -10.80
CA ALA A 86 -7.31 -10.62 -12.06
C ALA A 86 -5.99 -9.82 -11.98
N ARG A 87 -5.74 -9.12 -10.85
CA ARG A 87 -4.46 -8.45 -10.61
C ARG A 87 -3.29 -9.43 -10.59
N LEU A 88 -3.46 -10.57 -9.93
CA LEU A 88 -2.44 -11.63 -9.89
C LEU A 88 -2.19 -12.30 -11.24
N GLU A 89 -3.12 -12.25 -12.16
CA GLU A 89 -2.89 -12.76 -13.53
C GLU A 89 -1.89 -11.88 -14.28
N HIS A 90 -1.96 -10.54 -14.14
CA HIS A 90 -0.94 -9.63 -14.65
C HIS A 90 0.41 -9.89 -13.98
N ALA A 91 0.42 -10.09 -12.65
CA ALA A 91 1.63 -10.42 -11.91
C ALA A 91 2.30 -11.71 -12.42
N ARG A 92 1.53 -12.78 -12.65
CA ARG A 92 2.07 -14.08 -13.16
C ARG A 92 2.74 -13.89 -14.51
N ARG A 93 2.08 -13.19 -15.44
CA ARG A 93 2.66 -12.93 -16.77
C ARG A 93 3.96 -12.15 -16.66
N ALA A 94 3.97 -11.06 -15.88
CA ALA A 94 5.16 -10.23 -15.71
C ALA A 94 6.32 -10.99 -15.03
N VAL A 95 6.03 -11.80 -14.01
CA VAL A 95 7.03 -12.65 -13.32
C VAL A 95 7.62 -13.69 -14.28
N GLU A 96 6.78 -14.32 -15.11
CA GLU A 96 7.20 -15.32 -16.10
C GLU A 96 8.03 -14.70 -17.22
N GLU A 97 7.58 -13.57 -17.78
CA GLU A 97 8.28 -12.82 -18.84
C GLU A 97 9.67 -12.36 -18.41
N GLU A 98 9.80 -11.91 -17.15
CA GLU A 98 11.08 -11.45 -16.61
C GLU A 98 11.96 -12.55 -16.04
N GLY A 99 11.43 -13.75 -15.85
CA GLY A 99 12.17 -14.89 -15.31
C GLY A 99 12.65 -14.69 -13.87
N VAL A 100 11.93 -13.91 -13.06
CA VAL A 100 12.27 -13.66 -11.65
C VAL A 100 11.52 -14.61 -10.72
N ALA A 101 12.10 -14.91 -9.56
CA ALA A 101 11.51 -15.80 -8.58
C ALA A 101 10.63 -15.03 -7.59
N VAL A 102 9.32 -15.00 -7.80
CA VAL A 102 8.33 -14.40 -6.88
C VAL A 102 7.24 -15.42 -6.59
N THR A 103 6.92 -15.63 -5.33
CA THR A 103 5.76 -16.44 -4.92
C THR A 103 4.52 -15.55 -4.90
N LEU A 104 3.48 -15.91 -5.68
CA LEU A 104 2.23 -15.15 -5.74
C LEU A 104 1.11 -15.88 -4.98
N VAL A 105 0.44 -15.16 -4.07
CA VAL A 105 -0.58 -15.71 -3.18
C VAL A 105 -1.88 -14.93 -3.30
N HIS A 106 -2.98 -15.61 -3.63
CA HIS A 106 -4.32 -15.05 -3.67
C HIS A 106 -4.97 -15.14 -2.28
N ALA A 107 -4.92 -14.07 -1.51
CA ALA A 107 -5.48 -13.99 -0.16
C ALA A 107 -5.78 -12.53 0.25
N SER A 108 -6.52 -12.36 1.36
CA SER A 108 -6.73 -11.05 1.98
C SER A 108 -5.60 -10.73 2.96
N ALA A 109 -5.17 -9.46 3.00
CA ALA A 109 -4.24 -8.97 4.01
C ALA A 109 -4.82 -9.05 5.44
N GLU A 110 -6.14 -9.13 5.57
CA GLU A 110 -6.85 -9.26 6.85
C GLU A 110 -6.77 -10.67 7.46
N SER A 111 -6.26 -11.65 6.71
CA SER A 111 -6.07 -13.03 7.17
C SER A 111 -4.95 -13.67 6.37
N LEU A 112 -3.71 -13.48 6.83
CA LEU A 112 -2.52 -13.94 6.13
C LEU A 112 -2.32 -15.44 6.28
N PRO A 113 -2.18 -16.20 5.15
CA PRO A 113 -2.02 -17.66 5.19
C PRO A 113 -0.57 -18.08 5.49
N PHE A 114 0.12 -17.35 6.36
CA PHE A 114 1.51 -17.61 6.71
C PHE A 114 1.67 -17.88 8.20
N PRO A 115 2.65 -18.72 8.61
CA PRO A 115 3.02 -18.89 10.01
C PRO A 115 3.53 -17.59 10.65
N ASP A 116 3.52 -17.55 11.98
CA ASP A 116 4.12 -16.47 12.76
C ASP A 116 5.62 -16.35 12.44
N GLY A 117 6.12 -15.11 12.36
CA GLY A 117 7.54 -14.85 12.15
C GLY A 117 8.09 -15.36 10.81
N SER A 118 7.29 -15.30 9.76
CA SER A 118 7.69 -15.75 8.42
C SER A 118 8.56 -14.74 7.68
N PHE A 119 8.43 -13.43 7.95
CA PHE A 119 9.03 -12.39 7.13
C PHE A 119 9.96 -11.46 7.92
N ASP A 120 11.01 -10.99 7.27
CA ASP A 120 11.90 -9.95 7.76
C ASP A 120 11.36 -8.56 7.44
N VAL A 121 10.66 -8.45 6.31
CA VAL A 121 10.03 -7.21 5.84
C VAL A 121 8.62 -7.51 5.34
N VAL A 122 7.66 -6.70 5.76
CA VAL A 122 6.33 -6.60 5.14
C VAL A 122 6.22 -5.19 4.58
N MET A 123 5.81 -5.06 3.33
CA MET A 123 5.67 -3.75 2.70
C MET A 123 4.39 -3.64 1.88
N ALA A 124 3.96 -2.42 1.64
CA ALA A 124 2.90 -2.11 0.69
C ALA A 124 3.09 -0.70 0.13
N ASP A 125 2.96 -0.54 -1.17
CA ASP A 125 2.86 0.78 -1.78
C ASP A 125 1.41 1.03 -2.17
N TRP A 126 0.70 1.82 -1.36
CA TRP A 126 -0.76 1.97 -1.40
C TRP A 126 -1.46 0.63 -1.14
N GLY A 127 -1.93 -0.08 -2.13
CA GLY A 127 -2.44 -1.46 -2.03
C GLY A 127 -3.28 -1.76 -0.78
N ALA A 128 -2.95 -2.83 -0.06
CA ALA A 128 -3.72 -3.32 1.07
C ALA A 128 -3.96 -2.29 2.20
N PRO A 129 -3.02 -1.39 2.59
CA PRO A 129 -3.29 -0.40 3.63
C PRO A 129 -4.43 0.57 3.32
N THR A 130 -4.78 0.74 2.04
CA THR A 130 -5.93 1.55 1.62
C THR A 130 -7.23 0.74 1.63
N PHE A 131 -7.18 -0.54 1.22
CA PHE A 131 -8.37 -1.36 0.93
C PHE A 131 -8.66 -2.48 1.93
N ALA A 132 -7.81 -2.66 2.93
CA ALA A 132 -8.03 -3.59 4.05
C ALA A 132 -8.22 -2.83 5.36
N ASP A 133 -9.07 -3.35 6.24
CA ASP A 133 -9.31 -2.74 7.54
C ASP A 133 -8.02 -2.77 8.40
N PRO A 134 -7.48 -1.62 8.80
CA PRO A 134 -6.27 -1.56 9.61
C PRO A 134 -6.40 -2.30 10.95
N LEU A 135 -7.60 -2.36 11.52
CA LEU A 135 -7.85 -3.09 12.74
C LEU A 135 -7.72 -4.62 12.58
N LEU A 136 -7.80 -5.12 11.34
CA LEU A 136 -7.64 -6.53 11.00
C LEU A 136 -6.25 -6.83 10.43
N PHE A 137 -5.75 -6.04 9.49
CA PHE A 137 -4.50 -6.39 8.83
C PHE A 137 -3.25 -6.07 9.68
N VAL A 138 -3.25 -5.03 10.52
CA VAL A 138 -2.08 -4.69 11.36
C VAL A 138 -1.72 -5.80 12.35
N PRO A 139 -2.68 -6.43 13.06
CA PRO A 139 -2.38 -7.62 13.87
C PRO A 139 -1.77 -8.78 13.08
N GLU A 140 -2.26 -9.03 11.86
CA GLU A 140 -1.73 -10.07 10.97
C GLU A 140 -0.29 -9.77 10.49
N VAL A 141 -0.01 -8.52 10.13
CA VAL A 141 1.34 -8.06 9.81
C VAL A 141 2.27 -8.25 11.00
N ALA A 142 1.83 -7.81 12.20
CA ALA A 142 2.61 -7.97 13.42
C ALA A 142 2.92 -9.43 13.73
N ARG A 143 1.95 -10.34 13.51
CA ARG A 143 2.12 -11.78 13.68
C ARG A 143 3.12 -12.37 12.67
N ALA A 144 2.98 -12.00 11.40
CA ALA A 144 3.79 -12.54 10.31
C ALA A 144 5.25 -12.06 10.31
N LEU A 145 5.54 -10.90 10.90
CA LEU A 145 6.89 -10.37 11.06
C LEU A 145 7.70 -11.14 12.11
N ARG A 146 8.99 -11.30 11.84
CA ARG A 146 9.98 -11.72 12.84
C ARG A 146 10.24 -10.60 13.85
N PRO A 147 10.70 -10.92 15.09
CA PRO A 147 11.22 -9.88 15.99
C PRO A 147 12.31 -9.05 15.29
N GLY A 148 12.24 -7.73 15.41
CA GLY A 148 13.11 -6.78 14.69
C GLY A 148 12.72 -6.54 13.22
N GLY A 149 11.71 -7.24 12.69
CA GLY A 149 11.24 -7.10 11.32
C GLY A 149 10.60 -5.72 11.05
N LEU A 150 10.68 -5.30 9.80
CA LEU A 150 10.19 -4.00 9.33
C LEU A 150 8.80 -4.15 8.69
N PHE A 151 7.87 -3.29 9.07
CA PHE A 151 6.67 -2.99 8.30
C PHE A 151 6.77 -1.58 7.71
N ALA A 152 6.69 -1.45 6.39
CA ALA A 152 6.72 -0.15 5.72
C ALA A 152 5.58 -0.05 4.69
N PHE A 153 4.84 1.04 4.69
CA PHE A 153 3.77 1.23 3.71
C PHE A 153 3.52 2.70 3.41
N SER A 154 3.12 2.97 2.17
CA SER A 154 2.60 4.27 1.76
C SER A 154 1.06 4.28 1.77
N GLY A 155 0.49 5.48 1.83
CA GLY A 155 -0.95 5.69 1.74
C GLY A 155 -1.33 7.15 1.92
N ALA A 156 -2.61 7.45 1.76
CA ALA A 156 -3.13 8.80 1.95
C ALA A 156 -2.95 9.29 3.39
N THR A 157 -2.60 10.57 3.55
CA THR A 157 -2.62 11.20 4.88
C THR A 157 -4.05 11.38 5.37
N PRO A 158 -4.28 11.44 6.69
CA PRO A 158 -5.57 11.86 7.22
C PRO A 158 -5.99 13.25 6.70
N LEU A 159 -5.03 14.16 6.47
CA LEU A 159 -5.33 15.48 5.94
C LEU A 159 -5.90 15.42 4.50
N ALA A 160 -5.32 14.57 3.64
CA ALA A 160 -5.83 14.37 2.29
C ALA A 160 -7.27 13.85 2.30
N TRP A 161 -7.59 12.92 3.20
CA TRP A 161 -8.95 12.41 3.38
C TRP A 161 -9.95 13.48 3.80
N LEU A 162 -9.54 14.39 4.71
CA LEU A 162 -10.39 15.49 5.18
C LEU A 162 -10.62 16.54 4.10
N ALA A 163 -9.63 16.77 3.25
CA ALA A 163 -9.66 17.83 2.23
C ALA A 163 -10.30 17.40 0.90
N TRP A 164 -10.57 16.11 0.75
CA TRP A 164 -11.24 15.56 -0.44
C TRP A 164 -12.68 16.01 -0.52
N ASP A 165 -13.04 16.68 -1.61
CA ASP A 165 -14.39 17.19 -1.90
C ASP A 165 -15.00 16.33 -3.00
N GLU A 166 -15.88 15.42 -2.61
CA GLU A 166 -16.53 14.44 -3.50
C GLU A 166 -17.31 15.10 -4.67
N PRO A 167 -18.10 16.19 -4.46
CA PRO A 167 -18.80 16.86 -5.56
C PRO A 167 -17.91 17.42 -6.67
N THR A 168 -16.68 17.82 -6.34
CA THR A 168 -15.72 18.40 -7.30
C THR A 168 -14.65 17.42 -7.74
N ASP A 169 -14.66 16.19 -7.20
CA ASP A 169 -13.66 15.14 -7.44
C ASP A 169 -12.22 15.67 -7.26
N GLY A 170 -11.98 16.38 -6.14
CA GLY A 170 -10.69 17.04 -5.94
C GLY A 170 -10.39 17.45 -4.50
N TRP A 171 -9.14 17.88 -4.27
CA TRP A 171 -8.69 18.38 -2.98
C TRP A 171 -8.90 19.89 -2.85
N THR A 172 -9.45 20.33 -1.71
CA THR A 172 -9.71 21.73 -1.42
C THR A 172 -8.90 22.21 -0.21
N GLU A 173 -8.93 23.52 0.05
CA GLU A 173 -8.34 24.12 1.28
C GLU A 173 -9.33 24.09 2.45
N ARG A 174 -10.43 23.36 2.34
CA ARG A 174 -11.46 23.20 3.37
C ARG A 174 -11.55 21.75 3.80
N LEU A 175 -11.77 21.52 5.08
CA LEU A 175 -12.05 20.20 5.60
C LEU A 175 -13.53 19.85 5.31
N GLN A 176 -13.75 18.69 4.71
CA GLN A 176 -15.05 18.21 4.27
C GLN A 176 -15.69 17.21 5.25
N ARG A 177 -14.88 16.67 6.17
CA ARG A 177 -15.26 15.57 7.06
C ARG A 177 -14.70 15.80 8.47
N ASP A 178 -15.23 15.03 9.43
CA ASP A 178 -14.70 14.99 10.79
C ASP A 178 -13.41 14.16 10.85
N TYR A 179 -12.44 14.66 11.61
CA TYR A 179 -11.17 13.95 11.85
C TYR A 179 -11.33 12.77 12.81
N PHE A 180 -12.09 12.99 13.90
CA PHE A 180 -12.34 11.93 14.88
C PHE A 180 -13.41 10.97 14.38
N GLY A 181 -13.12 9.67 14.51
CA GLY A 181 -13.98 8.61 13.97
C GLY A 181 -13.71 8.28 12.50
N MET A 182 -12.67 8.89 11.88
CA MET A 182 -12.19 8.46 10.57
C MET A 182 -11.79 6.98 10.64
N HIS A 183 -12.34 6.15 9.77
CA HIS A 183 -12.00 4.74 9.67
C HIS A 183 -12.31 4.19 8.28
N ARG A 184 -13.54 4.27 7.83
CA ARG A 184 -14.04 3.67 6.60
C ARG A 184 -14.69 4.72 5.71
N TRP A 185 -14.47 4.59 4.41
CA TRP A 185 -15.19 5.31 3.37
C TRP A 185 -15.63 4.33 2.29
N ASP A 186 -16.92 4.34 1.99
CA ASP A 186 -17.51 3.60 0.86
C ASP A 186 -17.47 4.53 -0.35
N ASP A 187 -16.54 4.26 -1.27
CA ASP A 187 -16.35 5.04 -2.48
C ASP A 187 -17.54 4.86 -3.43
N PRO A 188 -18.09 5.93 -4.05
CA PRO A 188 -19.18 5.83 -5.00
C PRO A 188 -18.91 4.92 -6.21
N GLU A 189 -17.64 4.73 -6.59
CA GLU A 189 -17.24 3.81 -7.66
C GLU A 189 -17.28 2.35 -7.22
N GLY A 190 -17.45 2.09 -5.94
CA GLY A 190 -17.70 0.78 -5.37
C GLY A 190 -16.54 0.12 -4.66
N SER A 191 -15.43 0.82 -4.40
CA SER A 191 -14.43 0.35 -3.46
C SER A 191 -14.77 0.73 -2.02
N VAL A 192 -14.11 0.09 -1.07
CA VAL A 192 -14.13 0.48 0.34
C VAL A 192 -12.70 0.81 0.76
N GLU A 193 -12.52 2.01 1.24
CA GLU A 193 -11.21 2.50 1.67
C GLU A 193 -11.16 2.70 3.17
N PHE A 194 -9.96 2.63 3.73
CA PHE A 194 -9.71 2.77 5.15
C PHE A 194 -8.59 3.78 5.42
N ASN A 195 -8.74 4.53 6.49
CA ASN A 195 -7.68 5.33 7.09
C ASN A 195 -7.99 5.54 8.57
N LEU A 196 -6.99 5.95 9.33
CA LEU A 196 -7.15 6.28 10.74
C LEU A 196 -6.52 7.65 11.02
N PRO A 197 -7.01 8.38 12.02
CA PRO A 197 -6.27 9.49 12.60
C PRO A 197 -4.85 9.09 12.96
N THR A 198 -3.87 9.95 12.73
CA THR A 198 -2.44 9.64 12.99
C THR A 198 -2.20 9.06 14.39
N GLY A 199 -2.85 9.64 15.41
CA GLY A 199 -2.75 9.13 16.78
C GLY A 199 -3.35 7.73 16.98
N GLU A 200 -4.34 7.34 16.16
CA GLU A 200 -4.93 6.01 16.20
C GLU A 200 -4.05 4.99 15.51
N TRP A 201 -3.41 5.34 14.39
CA TRP A 201 -2.36 4.53 13.78
C TRP A 201 -1.26 4.18 14.80
N ILE A 202 -0.72 5.20 15.49
CA ILE A 202 0.35 4.98 16.49
C ILE A 202 -0.13 4.07 17.63
N ARG A 203 -1.36 4.25 18.13
CA ARG A 203 -1.93 3.40 19.18
C ARG A 203 -2.12 1.96 18.70
N LEU A 204 -2.62 1.78 17.48
CA LEU A 204 -2.80 0.47 16.86
C LEU A 204 -1.48 -0.28 16.70
N PHE A 205 -0.44 0.39 16.19
CA PHE A 205 0.89 -0.21 16.10
C PHE A 205 1.39 -0.67 17.48
N ARG A 206 1.35 0.21 18.46
CA ARG A 206 1.81 -0.10 19.83
C ARG A 206 1.05 -1.25 20.48
N ALA A 207 -0.26 -1.32 20.28
CA ALA A 207 -1.10 -2.40 20.79
C ALA A 207 -0.71 -3.78 20.21
N ASN A 208 -0.09 -3.79 19.02
CA ASN A 208 0.37 -5.00 18.34
C ASN A 208 1.89 -5.21 18.43
N GLY A 209 2.58 -4.55 19.36
CA GLY A 209 4.01 -4.72 19.56
C GLY A 209 4.89 -4.14 18.45
N LEU A 210 4.36 -3.16 17.74
CA LEU A 210 5.06 -2.42 16.69
C LEU A 210 5.43 -1.02 17.19
N GLU A 211 6.63 -0.55 16.85
CA GLU A 211 7.12 0.80 17.15
C GLU A 211 7.31 1.58 15.85
N VAL A 212 6.92 2.86 15.86
CA VAL A 212 7.15 3.76 14.74
C VAL A 212 8.62 4.19 14.75
N ASP A 213 9.35 3.80 13.70
CA ASP A 213 10.72 4.27 13.44
C ASP A 213 10.69 5.63 12.77
N ASP A 214 9.76 5.84 11.80
CA ASP A 214 9.63 7.08 11.04
C ASP A 214 8.22 7.23 10.42
N LEU A 215 7.86 8.47 10.13
CA LEU A 215 6.71 8.85 9.32
C LEU A 215 7.14 9.93 8.33
N ILE A 216 7.22 9.57 7.05
CA ILE A 216 7.64 10.47 5.98
C ILE A 216 6.38 11.05 5.32
N GLU A 217 6.14 12.33 5.51
CA GLU A 217 5.12 13.07 4.74
C GLU A 217 5.71 13.47 3.40
N VAL A 218 5.10 13.00 2.31
CA VAL A 218 5.66 13.15 0.98
C VAL A 218 5.26 14.50 0.38
N GLN A 219 6.27 15.26 -0.08
CA GLN A 219 6.08 16.44 -0.92
C GLN A 219 6.52 16.11 -2.36
N PRO A 220 5.65 16.34 -3.38
CA PRO A 220 6.01 16.11 -4.77
C PRO A 220 7.26 16.93 -5.16
N PRO A 221 8.26 16.32 -5.80
CA PRO A 221 9.40 17.05 -6.35
C PRO A 221 8.99 18.12 -7.36
N GLU A 222 9.87 19.09 -7.61
CA GLU A 222 9.62 20.08 -8.65
C GLU A 222 9.53 19.38 -10.02
N GLY A 223 8.51 19.73 -10.82
CA GLY A 223 8.24 19.07 -12.11
C GLY A 223 7.63 17.67 -12.03
N ALA A 224 7.31 17.15 -10.82
CA ALA A 224 6.68 15.85 -10.67
C ALA A 224 5.36 15.76 -11.42
N THR A 225 5.14 14.62 -12.08
CA THR A 225 3.89 14.23 -12.73
C THR A 225 3.43 12.89 -12.20
N SER A 226 2.14 12.63 -12.27
CA SER A 226 1.54 11.37 -11.83
C SER A 226 0.50 10.91 -12.85
N THR A 227 0.32 9.59 -13.01
CA THR A 227 -0.84 9.04 -13.71
C THR A 227 -2.05 8.92 -12.77
N TYR A 228 -1.82 9.02 -11.48
CA TYR A 228 -2.86 8.89 -10.45
C TYR A 228 -3.48 10.23 -10.06
N ARG A 229 -2.79 11.35 -10.33
CA ARG A 229 -3.22 12.69 -9.90
C ARG A 229 -2.95 13.71 -10.99
N ASP A 230 -3.88 14.61 -11.18
CA ASP A 230 -3.75 15.72 -12.12
C ASP A 230 -2.85 16.86 -11.59
N GLY A 231 -2.72 17.91 -12.38
CA GLY A 231 -1.91 19.08 -12.02
C GLY A 231 -2.47 19.85 -10.82
N ALA A 232 -3.80 19.88 -10.63
CA ALA A 232 -4.44 20.56 -9.50
C ALA A 232 -4.15 19.82 -8.19
N ALA A 233 -4.32 18.49 -8.19
CA ALA A 233 -3.97 17.64 -7.06
C ALA A 233 -2.47 17.72 -6.72
N THR A 234 -1.60 17.74 -7.74
CA THR A 234 -0.14 17.91 -7.54
C THR A 234 0.19 19.29 -6.95
N ALA A 235 -0.48 20.36 -7.39
CA ALA A 235 -0.29 21.69 -6.83
C ALA A 235 -0.77 21.77 -5.37
N TRP A 236 -1.87 21.10 -5.04
CA TRP A 236 -2.34 20.96 -3.65
C TRP A 236 -1.31 20.21 -2.81
N ALA A 237 -0.83 19.07 -3.27
CA ALA A 237 0.13 18.22 -2.57
C ALA A 237 1.50 18.88 -2.32
N ARG A 238 1.87 19.91 -3.08
CA ARG A 238 3.07 20.71 -2.81
C ARG A 238 2.95 21.61 -1.60
N ARG A 239 1.73 21.86 -1.12
CA ARG A 239 1.45 22.71 0.01
C ARG A 239 1.05 21.93 1.26
N TRP A 240 0.42 20.78 1.07
CA TRP A 240 -0.08 19.92 2.14
C TRP A 240 0.23 18.45 1.84
N PRO A 241 0.60 17.65 2.84
CA PRO A 241 0.93 16.25 2.59
C PRO A 241 -0.31 15.47 2.14
N MET A 242 -0.27 14.99 0.89
CA MET A 242 -1.32 14.11 0.35
C MET A 242 -1.05 12.66 0.68
N GLU A 243 0.22 12.29 0.74
CA GLU A 243 0.73 10.95 0.90
C GLU A 243 1.73 10.89 2.04
N GLN A 244 1.79 9.75 2.69
CA GLN A 244 2.74 9.48 3.76
C GLN A 244 3.29 8.06 3.64
N ILE A 245 4.51 7.84 4.16
CA ILE A 245 5.14 6.53 4.26
C ILE A 245 5.42 6.25 5.73
N TRP A 246 4.83 5.18 6.26
CA TRP A 246 5.09 4.68 7.59
C TRP A 246 6.26 3.70 7.58
N LYS A 247 7.13 3.85 8.55
CA LYS A 247 8.22 2.92 8.84
C LYS A 247 8.08 2.43 10.28
N VAL A 248 7.75 1.16 10.45
CA VAL A 248 7.33 0.58 11.72
C VAL A 248 8.09 -0.71 11.97
N ARG A 249 8.53 -0.95 13.19
CA ARG A 249 9.36 -2.11 13.55
C ARG A 249 8.72 -2.97 14.61
N LYS A 250 8.77 -4.29 14.43
CA LYS A 250 8.34 -5.26 15.44
C LYS A 250 9.39 -5.34 16.55
N ARG A 251 8.95 -5.20 17.81
CA ARG A 251 9.77 -5.44 19.00
C ARG A 251 10.19 -6.88 19.15
#